data_e8d2ae77844f7ace1e2fe5fa6d959bfc
#
_entry.id   e8d2ae77844f7ace1e2fe5fa6d959bfc
#
_cell.length_a   1.000
_cell.length_b   1.000
_cell.length_c   1.000
_cell.angle_alpha   90.00
_cell.angle_beta   90.00
_cell.angle_gamma   90.00
#
_symmetry.space_group_name_H-M   'P 1'
#
loop_
_entity.id
_entity.type
_entity.pdbx_description
1 polymer ?
#
loop_
_entity_poly.entity_id
_entity_poly.type
_entity_poly.pdbx_seq_one_letter_code
_entity_poly.pdbx_strand_id
1 'polypeptide(L)'
;NTTSSNNYATSTVNSSTLNTDILNSLNIKDVVSTVKIPLYMNGSIQTGSSGYETKVFLLSLEEVGCTNVGSVPHEGAVLSYFSGTSSSGRDDKRIFLLNSSANMWWTRTPVTSGTSAACLISTVGAPTTDGYTVRESQGVLPAFIIPSDTLVSADGTIQV
;
A
#
# COMPACT_ATOMS: atom_id res chain seq x y z
N ASN A 1 -0.29 10.64 -10.47
CA ASN A 1 -0.62 9.76 -11.59
C ASN A 1 -1.13 10.60 -12.77
N THR A 2 -0.55 10.45 -13.96
CA THR A 2 -0.95 11.20 -15.17
C THR A 2 -2.12 10.54 -15.92
N THR A 3 -2.42 9.28 -15.62
CA THR A 3 -3.55 8.53 -16.20
C THR A 3 -4.77 8.64 -15.29
N SER A 4 -5.96 8.53 -15.89
CA SER A 4 -7.23 8.48 -15.12
C SER A 4 -7.57 7.07 -14.62
N SER A 5 -6.61 6.14 -14.67
CA SER A 5 -6.84 4.73 -14.30
C SER A 5 -6.40 4.47 -12.88
N ASN A 6 -7.25 3.79 -12.11
CA ASN A 6 -6.94 3.28 -10.78
C ASN A 6 -6.26 1.89 -10.80
N ASN A 7 -5.79 1.44 -11.96
CA ASN A 7 -4.98 0.23 -12.07
C ASN A 7 -3.60 0.48 -11.45
N TYR A 8 -3.38 -0.07 -10.26
CA TYR A 8 -2.13 0.10 -9.53
C TYR A 8 -0.91 -0.40 -10.32
N ALA A 9 -1.01 -1.53 -11.02
CA ALA A 9 0.11 -2.11 -11.76
C ALA A 9 0.70 -1.15 -12.81
N THR A 10 -0.14 -0.33 -13.44
CA THR A 10 0.28 0.63 -14.49
C THR A 10 0.40 2.07 -13.98
N SER A 11 0.26 2.29 -12.67
CA SER A 11 0.30 3.63 -12.09
C SER A 11 1.73 4.19 -12.05
N THR A 12 1.86 5.51 -12.18
CA THR A 12 3.12 6.23 -11.99
C THR A 12 3.66 6.06 -10.57
N VAL A 13 2.76 5.99 -9.56
CA VAL A 13 3.16 5.74 -8.16
C VAL A 13 3.90 4.42 -8.05
N ASN A 14 3.39 3.35 -8.66
CA ASN A 14 4.05 2.05 -8.62
C ASN A 14 5.38 2.04 -9.40
N SER A 15 5.36 2.44 -10.67
CA SER A 15 6.53 2.28 -11.55
C SER A 15 7.64 3.30 -11.26
N SER A 16 7.33 4.58 -11.16
CA SER A 16 8.32 5.64 -10.98
C SER A 16 8.59 5.92 -9.51
N THR A 17 7.56 6.25 -8.73
CA THR A 17 7.76 6.69 -7.34
C THR A 17 8.29 5.57 -6.46
N LEU A 18 7.63 4.40 -6.44
CA LEU A 18 8.00 3.32 -5.53
C LEU A 18 9.21 2.51 -6.03
N ASN A 19 9.13 1.98 -7.25
CA ASN A 19 10.12 1.03 -7.77
C ASN A 19 11.28 1.69 -8.54
N THR A 20 11.33 3.00 -8.65
CA THR A 20 12.48 3.74 -9.15
C THR A 20 13.00 4.70 -8.09
N ASP A 21 12.25 5.76 -7.75
CA ASP A 21 12.79 6.81 -6.89
C ASP A 21 13.02 6.33 -5.44
N ILE A 22 12.00 5.73 -4.80
CA ILE A 22 12.09 5.27 -3.42
C ILE A 22 13.06 4.09 -3.32
N LEU A 23 12.91 3.05 -4.14
CA LEU A 23 13.78 1.89 -4.10
C LEU A 23 15.26 2.28 -4.26
N ASN A 24 15.58 3.15 -5.22
CA ASN A 24 16.96 3.60 -5.43
C ASN A 24 17.49 4.49 -4.29
N SER A 25 16.63 5.13 -3.52
CA SER A 25 17.03 5.91 -2.35
C SER A 25 17.33 5.05 -1.12
N LEU A 26 16.90 3.78 -1.11
CA LEU A 26 17.14 2.88 0.01
C LEU A 26 18.57 2.34 -0.01
N ASN A 27 19.28 2.49 1.10
CA ASN A 27 20.59 1.86 1.28
C ASN A 27 20.54 0.32 1.26
N ILE A 28 19.35 -0.24 1.40
CA ILE A 28 19.07 -1.68 1.47
C ILE A 28 18.43 -2.23 0.19
N LYS A 29 18.42 -1.48 -0.92
CA LYS A 29 17.73 -1.86 -2.17
C LYS A 29 18.08 -3.25 -2.69
N ASP A 30 19.31 -3.71 -2.41
CA ASP A 30 19.83 -4.99 -2.89
C ASP A 30 19.33 -6.18 -2.06
N VAL A 31 18.89 -5.94 -0.81
CA VAL A 31 18.26 -6.95 0.06
C VAL A 31 16.73 -6.93 0.01
N VAL A 32 16.11 -5.90 -0.61
CA VAL A 32 14.67 -5.87 -0.79
C VAL A 32 14.24 -6.99 -1.76
N SER A 33 13.42 -7.90 -1.26
CA SER A 33 12.93 -9.04 -2.02
C SER A 33 11.96 -8.63 -3.13
N THR A 34 12.08 -9.27 -4.28
CA THR A 34 11.02 -9.27 -5.28
C THR A 34 9.93 -10.23 -4.82
N VAL A 35 8.69 -9.74 -4.73
CA VAL A 35 7.55 -10.50 -4.23
C VAL A 35 6.34 -10.39 -5.15
N LYS A 36 5.43 -11.34 -5.05
CA LYS A 36 4.13 -11.30 -5.73
C LYS A 36 3.06 -10.94 -4.72
N ILE A 37 2.52 -9.73 -4.84
CA ILE A 37 1.45 -9.25 -3.97
C ILE A 37 0.08 -9.54 -4.59
N PRO A 38 -0.96 -9.81 -3.76
CA PRO A 38 -2.34 -9.83 -4.23
C PRO A 38 -2.73 -8.47 -4.80
N LEU A 39 -3.31 -8.46 -5.99
CA LEU A 39 -3.71 -7.22 -6.66
C LEU A 39 -4.99 -7.42 -7.48
N TYR A 40 -5.93 -6.48 -7.35
CA TYR A 40 -7.12 -6.45 -8.19
C TYR A 40 -6.78 -5.94 -9.59
N MET A 41 -6.92 -6.83 -10.56
CA MET A 41 -6.69 -6.55 -11.97
C MET A 41 -7.72 -7.30 -12.82
N ASN A 42 -8.18 -6.68 -13.90
CA ASN A 42 -9.10 -7.30 -14.87
C ASN A 42 -10.37 -7.89 -14.22
N GLY A 43 -10.94 -7.20 -13.23
CA GLY A 43 -12.18 -7.60 -12.58
C GLY A 43 -12.05 -8.67 -11.49
N SER A 44 -10.84 -9.11 -11.14
CA SER A 44 -10.62 -10.12 -10.11
C SER A 44 -9.31 -9.88 -9.34
N ILE A 45 -9.19 -10.49 -8.15
CA ILE A 45 -7.95 -10.45 -7.37
C ILE A 45 -7.03 -11.54 -7.89
N GLN A 46 -5.85 -11.14 -8.35
CA GLN A 46 -4.77 -12.03 -8.75
C GLN A 46 -3.89 -12.34 -7.55
N THR A 47 -3.61 -13.60 -7.27
CA THR A 47 -2.84 -14.06 -6.11
C THR A 47 -1.83 -15.15 -6.48
N GLY A 48 -0.92 -15.47 -5.57
CA GLY A 48 0.08 -16.52 -5.76
C GLY A 48 0.92 -16.28 -7.00
N SER A 49 0.99 -17.27 -7.90
CA SER A 49 1.77 -17.16 -9.15
C SER A 49 1.26 -16.10 -10.11
N SER A 50 -0.04 -15.76 -10.03
CA SER A 50 -0.69 -14.70 -10.82
C SER A 50 -0.63 -13.32 -10.16
N GLY A 51 -0.16 -13.22 -8.92
CA GLY A 51 0.01 -11.96 -8.20
C GLY A 51 0.94 -11.00 -8.93
N TYR A 52 0.83 -9.71 -8.60
CA TYR A 52 1.65 -8.67 -9.20
C TYR A 52 3.07 -8.67 -8.62
N GLU A 53 4.07 -8.80 -9.49
CA GLU A 53 5.48 -8.84 -9.10
C GLU A 53 6.04 -7.44 -8.89
N THR A 54 6.63 -7.19 -7.73
CA THR A 54 7.18 -5.88 -7.36
C THR A 54 8.18 -6.01 -6.21
N LYS A 55 8.98 -4.97 -5.97
CA LYS A 55 9.87 -4.84 -4.80
C LYS A 55 9.28 -3.91 -3.74
N VAL A 56 8.78 -2.75 -4.17
CA VAL A 56 8.18 -1.75 -3.26
C VAL A 56 6.74 -1.53 -3.68
N PHE A 57 5.83 -1.51 -2.72
CA PHE A 57 4.39 -1.43 -2.98
C PHE A 57 3.64 -0.60 -1.94
N LEU A 58 2.41 -0.21 -2.27
CA LEU A 58 1.46 0.30 -1.29
C LEU A 58 0.72 -0.87 -0.63
N LEU A 59 0.42 -0.74 0.66
CA LEU A 59 -0.47 -1.67 1.35
C LEU A 59 -1.91 -1.54 0.81
N SER A 60 -2.67 -2.64 0.87
CA SER A 60 -4.11 -2.63 0.59
C SER A 60 -4.91 -2.23 1.82
N LEU A 61 -6.21 -1.94 1.65
CA LEU A 61 -7.13 -1.75 2.76
C LEU A 61 -7.22 -2.99 3.66
N GLU A 62 -7.26 -4.20 3.06
CA GLU A 62 -7.29 -5.45 3.82
C GLU A 62 -6.06 -5.62 4.68
N GLU A 63 -4.86 -5.40 4.13
CA GLU A 63 -3.58 -5.55 4.85
C GLU A 63 -3.46 -4.62 6.04
N VAL A 64 -4.07 -3.43 5.99
CA VAL A 64 -4.09 -2.49 7.12
C VAL A 64 -5.29 -2.68 8.05
N GLY A 65 -5.98 -3.81 7.95
CA GLY A 65 -7.05 -4.22 8.86
C GLY A 65 -8.42 -3.61 8.54
N CYS A 66 -8.60 -2.97 7.40
CA CYS A 66 -9.90 -2.46 6.95
C CYS A 66 -10.68 -3.55 6.21
N THR A 67 -11.21 -4.53 6.95
CA THR A 67 -11.81 -5.75 6.42
C THR A 67 -13.33 -5.69 6.21
N ASN A 68 -13.97 -4.61 6.65
CA ASN A 68 -15.41 -4.43 6.54
C ASN A 68 -15.72 -3.03 5.97
N VAL A 69 -15.25 -2.79 4.77
CA VAL A 69 -15.37 -1.49 4.08
C VAL A 69 -15.95 -1.68 2.68
N GLY A 70 -17.23 -1.42 2.56
CA GLY A 70 -17.95 -1.27 1.29
C GLY A 70 -17.66 -2.31 0.21
N SER A 71 -17.92 -1.93 -1.04
CA SER A 71 -17.68 -2.77 -2.22
C SER A 71 -16.29 -2.53 -2.78
N VAL A 72 -15.25 -2.93 -2.03
CA VAL A 72 -13.84 -2.85 -2.47
C VAL A 72 -13.20 -4.23 -2.51
N PRO A 73 -12.18 -4.46 -3.33
CA PRO A 73 -11.46 -5.72 -3.36
C PRO A 73 -10.72 -5.99 -2.04
N HIS A 74 -10.80 -7.23 -1.55
CA HIS A 74 -10.06 -7.71 -0.38
C HIS A 74 -8.71 -8.29 -0.81
N GLU A 75 -7.71 -7.42 -0.99
CA GLU A 75 -6.40 -7.77 -1.52
C GLU A 75 -5.44 -8.15 -0.40
N GLY A 76 -5.12 -9.41 -0.26
CA GLY A 76 -4.20 -9.90 0.75
C GLY A 76 -4.87 -10.34 2.05
N ALA A 77 -4.13 -10.24 3.15
CA ALA A 77 -4.57 -10.57 4.50
C ALA A 77 -4.06 -9.53 5.49
N VAL A 78 -4.78 -9.35 6.59
CA VAL A 78 -4.41 -8.41 7.65
C VAL A 78 -2.99 -8.69 8.15
N LEU A 79 -2.13 -7.70 8.08
CA LEU A 79 -0.78 -7.80 8.63
C LEU A 79 -0.83 -7.82 10.16
N SER A 80 0.06 -8.56 10.79
CA SER A 80 0.07 -8.75 12.25
C SER A 80 0.09 -7.44 13.04
N TYR A 81 0.82 -6.42 12.55
CA TYR A 81 0.83 -5.09 13.15
C TYR A 81 -0.55 -4.45 13.24
N PHE A 82 -1.40 -4.67 12.24
CA PHE A 82 -2.76 -4.13 12.18
C PHE A 82 -3.82 -5.08 12.76
N SER A 83 -3.42 -6.20 13.33
CA SER A 83 -4.34 -7.12 14.00
C SER A 83 -5.06 -6.40 15.15
N GLY A 84 -6.38 -6.58 15.22
CA GLY A 84 -7.24 -5.95 16.22
C GLY A 84 -7.57 -4.47 15.97
N THR A 85 -7.18 -3.90 14.82
CA THR A 85 -7.63 -2.56 14.42
C THR A 85 -9.12 -2.56 14.07
N SER A 86 -9.74 -1.37 14.11
CA SER A 86 -11.12 -1.19 13.66
C SER A 86 -11.28 -1.58 12.19
N SER A 87 -12.22 -2.47 11.87
CA SER A 87 -12.42 -2.98 10.50
C SER A 87 -12.95 -1.95 9.50
N SER A 88 -13.56 -0.85 9.97
CA SER A 88 -14.16 0.19 9.13
C SER A 88 -14.04 1.61 9.68
N GLY A 89 -13.57 1.75 10.92
CA GLY A 89 -13.51 3.03 11.62
C GLY A 89 -12.09 3.59 11.74
N ARG A 90 -11.97 4.57 12.64
CA ARG A 90 -10.69 5.20 13.01
C ARG A 90 -9.80 4.21 13.74
N ASP A 91 -8.49 4.32 13.51
CA ASP A 91 -7.50 3.57 14.26
C ASP A 91 -6.13 4.26 14.21
N ASP A 92 -5.54 4.49 15.38
CA ASP A 92 -4.29 5.25 15.50
C ASP A 92 -3.09 4.54 14.85
N LYS A 93 -3.12 3.20 14.75
CA LYS A 93 -2.06 2.43 14.07
C LYS A 93 -1.96 2.76 12.56
N ARG A 94 -2.98 3.36 11.98
CA ARG A 94 -3.02 3.75 10.58
C ARG A 94 -2.73 5.23 10.33
N ILE A 95 -2.50 6.02 11.39
CA ILE A 95 -2.16 7.43 11.24
C ILE A 95 -0.72 7.55 10.75
N PHE A 96 -0.56 8.15 9.59
CA PHE A 96 0.73 8.48 9.01
C PHE A 96 1.08 9.93 9.30
N LEU A 97 2.29 10.17 9.82
CA LEU A 97 2.78 11.51 10.10
C LEU A 97 3.84 11.92 9.06
N LEU A 98 3.63 13.05 8.41
CA LEU A 98 4.61 13.72 7.58
C LEU A 98 4.93 15.08 8.21
N ASN A 99 6.18 15.30 8.57
CA ASN A 99 6.61 16.51 9.29
C ASN A 99 5.77 16.79 10.55
N SER A 100 5.53 15.72 11.34
CA SER A 100 4.74 15.74 12.58
C SER A 100 3.25 16.07 12.40
N SER A 101 2.73 16.11 11.19
CA SER A 101 1.32 16.32 10.88
C SER A 101 0.70 15.06 10.29
N ALA A 102 -0.52 14.71 10.74
CA ALA A 102 -1.25 13.59 10.18
C ALA A 102 -1.63 13.87 8.72
N ASN A 103 -1.33 12.93 7.84
CA ASN A 103 -1.59 13.03 6.42
C ASN A 103 -2.43 11.86 5.93
N MET A 104 -3.24 12.13 4.90
CA MET A 104 -3.92 11.09 4.13
C MET A 104 -2.87 10.36 3.27
N TRP A 105 -3.07 9.06 3.08
CA TRP A 105 -2.14 8.27 2.27
C TRP A 105 -2.85 7.21 1.42
N TRP A 106 -2.29 6.97 0.24
CA TRP A 106 -2.84 6.03 -0.72
C TRP A 106 -2.68 4.58 -0.27
N THR A 107 -3.73 3.79 -0.49
CA THR A 107 -3.63 2.34 -0.57
C THR A 107 -3.61 1.90 -2.05
N ARG A 108 -3.25 0.64 -2.33
CA ARG A 108 -3.35 0.12 -3.71
C ARG A 108 -4.76 -0.31 -4.09
N THR A 109 -5.68 -0.38 -3.13
CA THR A 109 -7.05 -0.87 -3.33
C THR A 109 -7.84 0.10 -4.21
N PRO A 110 -8.33 -0.33 -5.39
CA PRO A 110 -9.14 0.51 -6.25
C PRO A 110 -10.59 0.60 -5.77
N VAL A 111 -11.28 1.66 -6.15
CA VAL A 111 -12.74 1.73 -6.08
C VAL A 111 -13.30 1.03 -7.32
N THR A 112 -14.12 0.00 -7.13
CA THR A 112 -14.60 -0.85 -8.24
C THR A 112 -15.77 -0.25 -9.02
N SER A 113 -16.46 0.75 -8.48
CA SER A 113 -17.55 1.45 -9.16
C SER A 113 -17.09 2.42 -10.27
N GLY A 114 -15.77 2.57 -10.44
CA GLY A 114 -15.18 3.46 -11.46
C GLY A 114 -13.73 3.09 -11.76
N THR A 115 -13.14 3.76 -12.73
CA THR A 115 -11.78 3.48 -13.19
C THR A 115 -10.75 4.54 -12.77
N SER A 116 -11.18 5.60 -12.09
CA SER A 116 -10.34 6.79 -11.81
C SER A 116 -10.16 7.09 -10.33
N ALA A 117 -10.63 6.24 -9.43
CA ALA A 117 -10.54 6.47 -7.99
C ALA A 117 -9.91 5.29 -7.27
N ALA A 118 -9.12 5.57 -6.24
CA ALA A 118 -8.54 4.59 -5.33
C ALA A 118 -8.87 4.94 -3.88
N CYS A 119 -8.80 3.94 -3.01
CA CYS A 119 -9.03 4.11 -1.58
C CYS A 119 -7.78 4.68 -0.89
N LEU A 120 -8.01 5.38 0.20
CA LEU A 120 -6.93 5.89 1.05
C LEU A 120 -7.29 5.78 2.52
N ILE A 121 -6.31 6.02 3.36
CA ILE A 121 -6.47 6.18 4.80
C ILE A 121 -6.45 7.68 5.11
N SER A 122 -7.41 8.12 5.89
CA SER A 122 -7.55 9.51 6.30
C SER A 122 -6.57 9.91 7.42
N THR A 123 -6.49 11.19 7.74
CA THR A 123 -5.67 11.74 8.82
C THR A 123 -6.01 11.20 10.22
N VAL A 124 -7.15 10.55 10.38
CA VAL A 124 -7.58 9.91 11.63
C VAL A 124 -7.54 8.38 11.55
N GLY A 125 -6.83 7.82 10.58
CA GLY A 125 -6.68 6.38 10.42
C GLY A 125 -7.95 5.64 9.99
N ALA A 126 -8.94 6.34 9.44
CA ALA A 126 -10.15 5.72 8.90
C ALA A 126 -10.01 5.47 7.39
N PRO A 127 -10.54 4.35 6.87
CA PRO A 127 -10.58 4.12 5.43
C PRO A 127 -11.54 5.11 4.75
N THR A 128 -11.21 5.51 3.53
CA THR A 128 -12.04 6.33 2.66
C THR A 128 -12.31 5.55 1.39
N THR A 129 -13.54 5.09 1.23
CA THR A 129 -13.95 4.16 0.16
C THR A 129 -14.77 4.84 -0.95
N ASP A 130 -15.21 6.07 -0.75
CA ASP A 130 -15.88 6.87 -1.78
C ASP A 130 -14.92 7.26 -2.92
N GLY A 131 -13.65 7.01 -2.67
CA GLY A 131 -12.56 7.17 -3.62
C GLY A 131 -12.12 8.62 -3.82
N TYR A 132 -10.83 8.79 -3.81
CA TYR A 132 -10.21 10.02 -4.30
C TYR A 132 -9.70 9.79 -5.72
N THR A 133 -9.82 10.80 -6.55
CA THR A 133 -9.30 10.73 -7.92
C THR A 133 -7.80 10.47 -7.87
N VAL A 134 -7.34 9.45 -8.58
CA VAL A 134 -5.92 9.03 -8.60
C VAL A 134 -4.93 10.10 -9.12
N ARG A 135 -5.44 11.26 -9.52
CA ARG A 135 -4.65 12.44 -9.89
C ARG A 135 -4.31 13.35 -8.72
N GLU A 136 -4.98 13.19 -7.60
CA GLU A 136 -4.73 14.02 -6.41
C GLU A 136 -3.41 13.63 -5.75
N SER A 137 -2.74 14.65 -5.19
CA SER A 137 -1.51 14.45 -4.44
C SER A 137 -1.85 14.09 -2.99
N GLN A 138 -1.49 12.87 -2.59
CA GLN A 138 -1.65 12.36 -1.22
C GLN A 138 -0.37 11.67 -0.78
N GLY A 139 -0.26 11.35 0.50
CA GLY A 139 0.88 10.64 1.04
C GLY A 139 1.09 9.28 0.38
N VAL A 140 2.35 8.89 0.28
CA VAL A 140 2.79 7.57 -0.18
C VAL A 140 3.50 6.89 0.96
N LEU A 141 2.95 5.78 1.47
CA LEU A 141 3.56 4.96 2.53
C LEU A 141 4.10 3.67 1.88
N PRO A 142 5.40 3.61 1.58
CA PRO A 142 6.00 2.47 0.92
C PRO A 142 6.11 1.28 1.85
N ALA A 143 5.81 0.09 1.35
CA ALA A 143 6.04 -1.19 2.00
C ALA A 143 6.98 -2.03 1.13
N PHE A 144 7.80 -2.86 1.76
CA PHE A 144 8.70 -3.82 1.11
C PHE A 144 8.97 -5.00 2.04
N ILE A 145 9.48 -6.08 1.48
CA ILE A 145 9.84 -7.29 2.24
C ILE A 145 11.35 -7.47 2.18
N ILE A 146 11.93 -7.77 3.34
CA ILE A 146 13.31 -8.21 3.47
C ILE A 146 13.33 -9.70 3.87
N PRO A 147 14.33 -10.49 3.47
CA PRO A 147 14.47 -11.87 3.90
C PRO A 147 14.49 -11.99 5.43
N SER A 148 13.91 -13.06 5.96
CA SER A 148 13.83 -13.29 7.43
C SER A 148 15.17 -13.55 8.10
N ASP A 149 16.18 -13.92 7.32
CA ASP A 149 17.58 -14.12 7.73
C ASP A 149 18.44 -12.86 7.64
N THR A 150 17.86 -11.74 7.20
CA THR A 150 18.56 -10.46 7.19
C THR A 150 18.85 -10.01 8.62
N LEU A 151 20.11 -9.75 8.92
CA LEU A 151 20.52 -9.29 10.24
C LEU A 151 20.09 -7.83 10.44
N VAL A 152 19.36 -7.59 11.53
CA VAL A 152 18.93 -6.24 11.94
C VAL A 152 19.50 -5.99 13.32
N SER A 153 20.26 -4.94 13.50
CA SER A 153 20.78 -4.54 14.81
C SER A 153 19.66 -4.01 15.73
N ALA A 154 19.95 -3.90 17.01
CA ALA A 154 18.96 -3.49 18.02
C ALA A 154 18.40 -2.07 17.78
N ASP A 155 19.12 -1.22 17.05
CA ASP A 155 18.70 0.14 16.63
C ASP A 155 17.90 0.13 15.32
N GLY A 156 17.63 -1.04 14.75
CA GLY A 156 16.90 -1.20 13.49
C GLY A 156 17.76 -1.06 12.22
N THR A 157 19.09 -0.96 12.35
CA THR A 157 20.00 -0.90 11.20
C THR A 157 20.09 -2.27 10.51
N ILE A 158 19.84 -2.32 9.21
CA ILE A 158 19.99 -3.54 8.41
C ILE A 158 21.46 -3.72 8.06
N GLN A 159 21.97 -4.92 8.35
CA GLN A 159 23.34 -5.31 8.04
C GLN A 159 23.35 -5.92 6.62
N VAL A 160 24.03 -5.28 5.68
CA VAL A 160 24.23 -5.72 4.29
C VAL A 160 25.69 -6.05 4.06
#